data_1f2b527d93f5b28d1380c6ab20b8f89a
#
_entry.id   1f2b527d93f5b28d1380c6ab20b8f89a
#
_cell.length_a   1.000
_cell.length_b   1.000
_cell.length_c   1.000
_cell.angle_alpha   90.00
_cell.angle_beta   90.00
_cell.angle_gamma   90.00
#
_symmetry.space_group_name_H-M   'P 1'
#
loop_
_entity.id
_entity.type
_entity.pdbx_description
1 polymer ?
#
loop_
_entity_poly.entity_id
_entity_poly.type
_entity_poly.pdbx_seq_one_letter_code
_entity_poly.pdbx_strand_id
1 'polypeptide(L)'
;MADESDTESRFQALPGRPISGPTATLASTRIGRGGRVHDVRGEDAISLRLLEMGLTPGVPVRVVAQAPLGDPLEVEVRGYRLSIRRAEAARVAVDPD
;
A
#
# COMPACT_ATOMS: atom_id res chain seq x y z
N MET A 1 27.38 -22.75 15.09
CA MET A 1 27.23 -22.44 14.63
C MET A 1 26.66 -22.22 14.29
N ALA A 2 26.44 -22.03 14.39
CA ALA A 2 25.78 -21.61 13.91
C ALA A 2 25.25 -21.32 13.90
N ASP A 3 25.01 -21.21 13.94
CA ASP A 3 24.43 -20.77 13.67
C ASP A 3 24.08 -20.29 13.63
N GLU A 4 23.99 -20.15 13.78
CA GLU A 4 23.51 -19.55 13.45
C GLU A 4 23.12 -19.24 12.90
N SER A 5 23.16 -19.54 13.12
CA SER A 5 22.73 -19.15 12.35
C SER A 5 22.06 -19.16 12.18
N ASP A 6 21.91 -19.33 12.32
CA ASP A 6 21.19 -19.18 11.86
C ASP A 6 20.66 -18.69 12.10
N THR A 7 20.65 -18.70 12.48
CA THR A 7 20.06 -18.08 12.28
C THR A 7 19.83 -17.43 12.10
N GLU A 8 19.75 -17.32 12.26
CA GLU A 8 19.38 -16.66 11.68
C GLU A 8 18.88 -16.54 11.12
N SER A 9 18.84 -16.89 11.26
CA SER A 9 18.29 -16.76 10.39
C SER A 9 17.57 -16.82 10.44
N ARG A 10 17.36 -16.94 10.89
CA ARG A 10 16.61 -16.92 10.63
C ARG A 10 16.15 -16.20 10.86
N PHE A 11 16.00 -15.95 10.98
CA PHE A 11 15.34 -15.18 10.69
C PHE A 11 14.89 -14.78 10.45
N GLN A 12 14.68 -14.83 10.75
CA GLN A 12 14.04 -14.52 10.10
C GLN A 12 13.25 -14.51 10.01
N ALA A 13 12.89 -14.69 10.49
CA ALA A 13 12.08 -14.73 10.07
C ALA A 13 11.45 -14.66 10.71
N LEU A 14 11.27 -14.44 11.34
CA LEU A 14 10.69 -14.25 11.49
C LEU A 14 9.87 -14.03 11.45
N PRO A 15 9.46 -13.98 11.70
CA PRO A 15 8.65 -13.76 11.21
C PRO A 15 7.97 -13.25 11.14
N GLY A 16 7.44 -13.14 11.25
CA GLY A 16 6.83 -12.56 10.68
C GLY A 16 6.56 -12.08 10.53
N ARG A 17 6.43 -11.95 10.63
CA ARG A 17 6.26 -11.47 9.97
C ARG A 17 5.95 -11.56 9.14
N PRO A 18 5.59 -11.58 9.09
CA PRO A 18 5.32 -11.67 8.04
C PRO A 18 5.32 -11.35 7.38
N ILE A 19 5.21 -11.35 7.46
CA ILE A 19 5.20 -11.07 6.66
C ILE A 19 5.05 -11.04 6.02
N SER A 20 4.93 -10.87 6.49
CA SER A 20 4.74 -10.74 5.61
C SER A 20 4.38 -10.81 4.59
N GLY A 21 3.90 -11.16 5.08
CA GLY A 21 3.51 -11.39 3.72
C GLY A 21 3.43 -10.12 2.92
N PRO A 22 3.38 -10.20 1.61
CA PRO A 22 3.33 -8.98 0.82
C PRO A 22 2.08 -8.20 1.15
N THR A 23 2.26 -6.94 1.42
CA THR A 23 1.16 -6.02 1.61
C THR A 23 0.59 -5.68 0.24
N ALA A 24 -0.72 -5.69 0.11
CA ALA A 24 -1.36 -5.30 -1.13
C ALA A 24 -1.10 -3.81 -1.39
N THR A 25 -1.28 -3.38 -2.62
CA THR A 25 -1.19 -1.96 -2.96
C THR A 25 -2.55 -1.49 -3.46
N LEU A 26 -2.73 -0.17 -3.55
CA LEU A 26 -3.96 0.35 -4.13
C LEU A 26 -4.11 -0.09 -5.58
N ALA A 27 -3.00 -0.24 -6.31
CA ALA A 27 -3.05 -0.68 -7.70
C ALA A 27 -3.61 -2.09 -7.83
N SER A 28 -3.44 -2.94 -6.83
CA SER A 28 -3.93 -4.31 -6.85
C SER A 28 -5.26 -4.49 -6.13
N THR A 29 -5.84 -3.41 -5.62
CA THR A 29 -7.09 -3.46 -4.87
C THR A 29 -8.25 -3.37 -5.85
N ARG A 30 -9.24 -4.22 -5.66
CA ARG A 30 -10.43 -4.24 -6.53
C ARG A 30 -11.35 -3.08 -6.20
N ILE A 31 -12.12 -2.65 -7.20
CA ILE A 31 -13.16 -1.64 -6.99
C ILE A 31 -14.12 -2.13 -5.91
N GLY A 32 -14.43 -1.24 -4.97
CA GLY A 32 -15.31 -1.56 -3.85
C GLY A 32 -14.58 -2.08 -2.63
N ARG A 33 -13.28 -2.34 -2.75
CA ARG A 33 -12.49 -2.87 -1.65
C ARG A 33 -11.51 -1.82 -1.18
N GLY A 34 -10.93 -2.05 -0.03
CA GLY A 34 -9.97 -1.11 0.52
C GLY A 34 -9.33 -1.66 1.78
N GLY A 35 -8.88 -0.77 2.62
CA GLY A 35 -8.22 -1.10 3.87
C GLY A 35 -7.64 0.15 4.47
N ARG A 36 -6.52 0.00 5.16
CA ARG A 36 -5.82 1.15 5.74
C ARG A 36 -4.47 1.29 5.05
N VAL A 37 -4.08 2.54 4.84
CA VAL A 37 -2.77 2.80 4.28
C VAL A 37 -1.72 2.29 5.25
N HIS A 38 -0.83 1.43 4.76
CA HIS A 38 0.28 0.93 5.54
C HIS A 38 1.47 1.85 5.39
N ASP A 39 1.76 2.23 4.16
CA ASP A 39 2.95 3.03 3.87
C ASP A 39 2.87 3.53 2.43
N VAL A 40 3.57 4.62 2.16
CA VAL A 40 3.75 5.12 0.80
C VAL A 40 5.24 4.98 0.49
N ARG A 41 5.54 4.16 -0.51
CA ARG A 41 6.92 3.81 -0.84
C ARG A 41 7.60 4.88 -1.66
N GLY A 42 8.91 4.99 -1.47
CA GLY A 42 9.72 5.95 -2.17
C GLY A 42 9.94 7.21 -1.35
N GLU A 43 10.92 8.00 -1.77
CA GLU A 43 11.29 9.23 -1.09
C GLU A 43 11.38 10.39 -2.07
N ASP A 44 10.66 10.30 -3.17
CA ASP A 44 10.68 11.33 -4.20
C ASP A 44 9.46 12.23 -4.11
N ALA A 45 9.34 13.16 -5.05
CA ALA A 45 8.25 14.13 -5.06
C ALA A 45 6.88 13.46 -5.18
N ILE A 46 6.81 12.33 -5.88
CA ILE A 46 5.54 11.63 -6.05
C ILE A 46 5.05 11.09 -4.70
N SER A 47 5.94 10.46 -3.94
CA SER A 47 5.58 9.92 -2.64
C SER A 47 5.14 11.03 -1.69
N LEU A 48 5.87 12.14 -1.69
CA LEU A 48 5.52 13.27 -0.84
C LEU A 48 4.15 13.81 -1.22
N ARG A 49 3.87 13.92 -2.52
CA ARG A 49 2.57 14.42 -2.96
C ARG A 49 1.44 13.50 -2.51
N LEU A 50 1.64 12.19 -2.60
CA LEU A 50 0.62 11.24 -2.16
C LEU A 50 0.32 11.39 -0.66
N LEU A 51 1.36 11.56 0.13
CA LEU A 51 1.19 11.81 1.56
C LEU A 51 0.44 13.11 1.82
N GLU A 52 0.77 14.15 1.07
CA GLU A 52 0.11 15.44 1.23
C GLU A 52 -1.34 15.40 0.80
N MET A 53 -1.69 14.49 -0.08
CA MET A 53 -3.06 14.30 -0.50
C MET A 53 -3.89 13.55 0.55
N GLY A 54 -3.26 13.07 1.61
CA GLY A 54 -3.97 12.41 2.69
C GLY A 54 -3.77 10.92 2.79
N LEU A 55 -2.93 10.34 1.93
CA LEU A 55 -2.67 8.90 1.95
C LEU A 55 -1.58 8.59 2.98
N THR A 56 -1.88 8.88 4.24
CA THR A 56 -0.94 8.71 5.32
C THR A 56 -1.19 7.40 6.06
N PRO A 57 -0.15 6.82 6.69
CA PRO A 57 -0.30 5.54 7.38
C PRO A 57 -1.46 5.53 8.38
N GLY A 58 -2.24 4.46 8.35
CA GLY A 58 -3.36 4.29 9.26
C GLY A 58 -4.69 4.81 8.73
N VAL A 59 -4.68 5.57 7.65
CA VAL A 59 -5.90 6.18 7.11
C VAL A 59 -6.68 5.16 6.30
N PRO A 60 -8.00 5.05 6.52
CA PRO A 60 -8.84 4.18 5.69
C PRO A 60 -8.90 4.70 4.26
N VAL A 61 -8.84 3.79 3.31
CA VAL A 61 -8.87 4.12 1.89
C VAL A 61 -9.64 3.04 1.15
N ARG A 62 -10.34 3.42 0.08
CA ARG A 62 -11.09 2.47 -0.72
C ARG A 62 -11.03 2.87 -2.18
N VAL A 63 -10.89 1.85 -3.05
CA VAL A 63 -10.94 2.08 -4.49
C VAL A 63 -12.40 2.08 -4.89
N VAL A 64 -12.88 3.19 -5.44
CA VAL A 64 -14.30 3.33 -5.78
C VAL A 64 -14.57 3.25 -7.28
N ALA A 65 -13.57 3.49 -8.11
CA ALA A 65 -13.74 3.42 -9.55
C ALA A 65 -12.40 3.38 -10.24
N GLN A 66 -12.42 3.04 -11.53
CA GLN A 66 -11.23 3.16 -12.36
C GLN A 66 -11.67 3.50 -13.78
N ALA A 67 -10.80 4.22 -14.48
CA ALA A 67 -11.08 4.59 -15.86
C ALA A 67 -11.10 3.34 -16.75
N PRO A 68 -11.68 3.43 -17.95
CA PRO A 68 -11.89 2.25 -18.79
C PRO A 68 -10.67 1.39 -19.05
N LEU A 69 -9.47 1.97 -19.11
CA LEU A 69 -8.27 1.19 -19.32
C LEU A 69 -7.54 0.87 -18.01
N GLY A 70 -8.21 1.08 -16.87
CA GLY A 70 -7.64 0.78 -15.58
C GLY A 70 -6.77 1.90 -15.01
N ASP A 71 -6.75 3.05 -15.64
CA ASP A 71 -5.90 4.17 -15.22
C ASP A 71 -6.53 5.48 -15.68
N PRO A 72 -6.73 6.45 -14.81
CA PRO A 72 -6.38 6.44 -13.38
C PRO A 72 -7.38 5.68 -12.52
N LEU A 73 -7.02 5.50 -11.26
CA LEU A 73 -7.92 4.96 -10.24
C LEU A 73 -8.54 6.11 -9.45
N GLU A 74 -9.79 5.91 -9.04
CA GLU A 74 -10.45 6.84 -8.15
C GLU A 74 -10.55 6.21 -6.78
N VAL A 75 -10.03 6.88 -5.77
CA VAL A 75 -10.02 6.35 -4.40
C VAL A 75 -10.71 7.33 -3.47
N GLU A 76 -11.30 6.78 -2.42
CA GLU A 76 -11.97 7.57 -1.40
C GLU A 76 -11.13 7.58 -0.13
N VAL A 77 -10.86 8.77 0.39
CA VAL A 77 -10.04 8.99 1.58
C VAL A 77 -10.69 10.08 2.39
N ARG A 78 -10.98 9.79 3.66
CA ARG A 78 -11.51 10.82 4.58
C ARG A 78 -12.72 11.55 4.04
N GLY A 79 -13.58 10.87 3.31
CA GLY A 79 -14.82 11.46 2.82
C GLY A 79 -14.71 12.24 1.52
N TYR A 80 -13.56 12.24 0.89
CA TYR A 80 -13.42 12.86 -0.43
C TYR A 80 -12.72 11.92 -1.38
N ARG A 81 -12.77 12.22 -2.66
CA ARG A 81 -12.21 11.35 -3.70
C ARG A 81 -10.98 11.96 -4.31
N LEU A 82 -10.03 11.08 -4.62
CA LEU A 82 -8.80 11.43 -5.31
C LEU A 82 -8.69 10.59 -6.56
N SER A 83 -8.15 11.20 -7.62
CA SER A 83 -7.82 10.47 -8.83
C SER A 83 -6.30 10.32 -8.87
N ILE A 84 -5.80 9.09 -8.89
CA ILE A 84 -4.37 8.85 -8.92
C ILE A 84 -4.03 7.88 -10.03
N ARG A 85 -2.84 8.00 -10.58
CA ARG A 85 -2.40 7.10 -11.62
C ARG A 85 -2.11 5.73 -11.02
N ARG A 86 -2.28 4.69 -11.83
CA ARG A 86 -2.03 3.32 -11.36
C ARG A 86 -0.59 3.18 -10.87
N ALA A 87 0.38 3.80 -11.54
CA ALA A 87 1.77 3.76 -11.11
C ALA A 87 1.95 4.39 -9.72
N GLU A 88 1.17 5.43 -9.42
CA GLU A 88 1.20 6.05 -8.10
C GLU A 88 0.52 5.16 -7.08
N ALA A 89 -0.58 4.54 -7.46
CA ALA A 89 -1.31 3.63 -6.59
C ALA A 89 -0.45 2.43 -6.20
N ALA A 90 0.46 2.02 -7.08
CA ALA A 90 1.36 0.91 -6.81
C ALA A 90 2.36 1.23 -5.70
N ARG A 91 2.55 2.49 -5.39
CA ARG A 91 3.44 2.91 -4.30
C ARG A 91 2.74 2.91 -2.94
N VAL A 92 1.42 2.83 -2.92
CA VAL A 92 0.66 2.90 -1.67
C VAL A 92 0.38 1.50 -1.19
N ALA A 93 1.11 1.08 -0.17
CA ALA A 93 0.92 -0.22 0.45
C ALA A 93 -0.31 -0.13 1.37
N VAL A 94 -1.15 -1.14 1.31
CA VAL A 94 -2.43 -1.16 2.03
C VAL A 94 -2.57 -2.46 2.79
N ASP A 95 -3.04 -2.35 4.02
CA ASP A 95 -3.46 -3.51 4.80
C ASP A 95 -4.94 -3.71 4.48
N PRO A 96 -5.31 -4.76 3.74
CA PRO A 96 -6.69 -4.97 3.33
C PRO A 96 -7.63 -5.18 4.51
N ASP A 97 -8.88 -4.79 4.33
CA ASP A 97 -9.92 -5.02 5.32
C ASP A 97 -10.20 -6.51 5.50
#